data_cc3db1f6d190e8664ce5656a85854960
#
_entry.id   cc3db1f6d190e8664ce5656a85854960
#
_cell.length_a   1.000
_cell.length_b   1.000
_cell.length_c   1.000
_cell.angle_alpha   90.00
_cell.angle_beta   90.00
_cell.angle_gamma   90.00
#
_symmetry.space_group_name_H-M   'P 1'
#
loop_
_entity.id
_entity.type
_entity.pdbx_description
1 polymer ?
#
loop_
_entity_poly.entity_id
_entity_poly.type
_entity_poly.pdbx_seq_one_letter_code
_entity_poly.pdbx_strand_id
1 'polypeptide(L)'
;PFSTPPPREDFKDFTLKKGENIADKVSKNMQLKLEVSKTSCFVGEPIVASYKLYTRLKSESKLTQNPSFNGFSVIDLQQSDIMNYGREKLNGREYNVYTIRKAQLYPLQDGTIELESATLENNIQFLKEDGQALQNNIDGYINGYSINPDAIISETISLSSKPVSITVKPLPEIGKPASFKGAVGKFSITASLDKNNFTTDETGKLLLEISGAGNLQLLTQPDIKWPQQMEVFDSKVNEDLNQTD
;
A
#
# COMPACT_ATOMS: atom_id res chain seq x y z
N PRO A 1 9.16 14.36 -7.76
CA PRO A 1 9.93 14.55 -6.53
C PRO A 1 9.00 15.01 -5.41
N PHE A 2 9.22 14.54 -4.21
CA PHE A 2 8.54 14.99 -3.00
C PHE A 2 9.57 15.42 -1.95
N SER A 3 9.19 16.35 -1.08
CA SER A 3 10.06 16.89 -0.05
C SER A 3 9.59 16.46 1.33
N THR A 4 10.50 15.96 2.17
CA THR A 4 10.22 15.52 3.53
C THR A 4 10.75 16.57 4.51
N PRO A 5 9.92 17.17 5.39
CA PRO A 5 10.42 18.03 6.46
C PRO A 5 11.13 17.20 7.54
N PRO A 6 12.12 17.76 8.25
CA PRO A 6 12.73 17.08 9.38
C PRO A 6 11.75 17.02 10.56
N PRO A 7 11.81 15.99 11.41
CA PRO A 7 11.13 16.00 12.69
C PRO A 7 11.70 17.11 13.59
N ARG A 8 10.83 17.83 14.28
CA ARG A 8 11.20 19.04 15.08
C ARG A 8 12.10 18.78 16.29
N GLU A 9 12.28 17.52 16.72
CA GLU A 9 12.78 17.22 18.07
C GLU A 9 14.22 16.75 18.16
N ASP A 10 14.94 16.51 17.06
CA ASP A 10 16.30 15.95 17.13
C ASP A 10 17.27 16.59 16.11
N PHE A 11 17.78 17.78 16.46
CA PHE A 11 18.72 18.54 15.64
C PHE A 11 19.98 17.77 15.25
N LYS A 12 20.36 16.75 16.03
CA LYS A 12 21.57 15.94 15.80
C LYS A 12 21.45 15.06 14.55
N ASP A 13 20.25 14.74 14.11
CA ASP A 13 20.05 13.84 12.99
C ASP A 13 20.36 14.53 11.65
N PHE A 14 20.02 15.81 11.51
CA PHE A 14 20.25 16.57 10.27
C PHE A 14 21.45 17.54 10.32
N THR A 15 22.15 17.64 11.45
CA THR A 15 23.42 18.36 11.50
C THR A 15 24.56 17.42 11.16
N LEU A 16 25.52 17.87 10.35
CA LEU A 16 26.68 17.09 9.93
C LEU A 16 27.95 17.65 10.54
N LYS A 17 28.66 16.83 11.32
CA LYS A 17 29.97 17.16 11.90
C LYS A 17 31.05 17.05 10.84
N LYS A 18 32.13 17.82 11.05
CA LYS A 18 33.31 17.74 10.18
C LYS A 18 33.89 16.31 10.23
N GLY A 19 33.95 15.64 9.06
CA GLY A 19 34.48 14.28 8.94
C GLY A 19 33.49 13.17 9.31
N GLU A 20 32.23 13.48 9.63
CA GLU A 20 31.20 12.48 9.83
C GLU A 20 30.86 11.78 8.50
N ASN A 21 30.68 10.45 8.54
CA ASN A 21 30.31 9.68 7.34
C ASN A 21 28.81 9.88 7.03
N ILE A 22 28.52 10.45 5.89
CA ILE A 22 27.15 10.76 5.45
C ILE A 22 26.34 9.48 5.23
N ALA A 23 26.92 8.45 4.59
CA ALA A 23 26.22 7.19 4.33
C ALA A 23 25.78 6.48 5.62
N ASP A 24 26.65 6.46 6.64
CA ASP A 24 26.33 5.92 7.95
C ASP A 24 25.21 6.72 8.64
N LYS A 25 25.25 8.02 8.50
CA LYS A 25 24.22 8.90 9.06
C LYS A 25 22.87 8.69 8.39
N VAL A 26 22.86 8.59 7.06
CA VAL A 26 21.64 8.30 6.30
C VAL A 26 21.08 6.94 6.67
N SER A 27 21.89 5.89 6.71
CA SER A 27 21.44 4.52 7.03
C SER A 27 20.79 4.38 8.42
N LYS A 28 21.20 5.22 9.37
CA LYS A 28 20.63 5.26 10.73
C LYS A 28 19.32 6.06 10.81
N ASN A 29 19.07 6.95 9.87
CA ASN A 29 17.99 7.93 9.92
C ASN A 29 16.99 7.83 8.79
N MET A 30 17.25 6.98 7.78
CA MET A 30 16.40 6.84 6.61
C MET A 30 16.38 5.40 6.12
N GLN A 31 15.18 4.86 5.84
CA GLN A 31 15.01 3.48 5.38
C GLN A 31 13.82 3.40 4.44
N LEU A 32 13.97 2.65 3.35
CA LEU A 32 12.85 2.25 2.49
C LEU A 32 12.49 0.79 2.79
N LYS A 33 11.24 0.53 3.16
CA LYS A 33 10.74 -0.80 3.51
C LYS A 33 9.60 -1.23 2.63
N LEU A 34 9.56 -2.51 2.32
CA LEU A 34 8.40 -3.21 1.83
C LEU A 34 7.76 -3.97 3.00
N GLU A 35 6.53 -3.64 3.33
CA GLU A 35 5.71 -4.31 4.33
C GLU A 35 4.57 -5.03 3.62
N VAL A 36 4.29 -6.25 4.03
CA VAL A 36 3.21 -7.08 3.50
C VAL A 36 2.29 -7.54 4.62
N SER A 37 1.00 -7.65 4.35
CA SER A 37 0.02 -8.11 5.34
C SER A 37 0.24 -9.57 5.74
N LYS A 38 0.78 -10.38 4.84
CA LYS A 38 1.14 -11.80 5.06
C LYS A 38 2.13 -12.27 3.99
N THR A 39 2.94 -13.26 4.31
CA THR A 39 3.93 -13.86 3.41
C THR A 39 3.49 -15.22 2.86
N SER A 40 2.29 -15.71 3.24
CA SER A 40 1.70 -16.94 2.72
C SER A 40 0.20 -16.74 2.51
N CYS A 41 -0.30 -17.17 1.36
CA CYS A 41 -1.70 -17.06 0.96
C CYS A 41 -2.07 -18.18 -0.01
N PHE A 42 -3.34 -18.29 -0.37
CA PHE A 42 -3.80 -19.13 -1.47
C PHE A 42 -3.88 -18.34 -2.78
N VAL A 43 -3.92 -19.05 -3.91
CA VAL A 43 -4.22 -18.44 -5.22
C VAL A 43 -5.51 -17.62 -5.12
N GLY A 44 -5.50 -16.38 -5.62
CA GLY A 44 -6.64 -15.46 -5.57
C GLY A 44 -6.91 -14.82 -4.20
N GLU A 45 -6.22 -15.22 -3.12
CA GLU A 45 -6.37 -14.61 -1.80
C GLU A 45 -5.62 -13.28 -1.73
N PRO A 46 -6.28 -12.15 -1.34
CA PRO A 46 -5.64 -10.85 -1.35
C PRO A 46 -4.53 -10.72 -0.29
N ILE A 47 -3.45 -10.06 -0.67
CA ILE A 47 -2.42 -9.53 0.22
C ILE A 47 -2.24 -8.04 -0.03
N VAL A 48 -1.87 -7.29 0.99
CA VAL A 48 -1.55 -5.86 0.85
C VAL A 48 -0.04 -5.70 0.92
N ALA A 49 0.53 -5.01 -0.06
CA ALA A 49 1.93 -4.61 -0.10
C ALA A 49 2.05 -3.10 0.03
N SER A 50 2.92 -2.62 0.92
CA SER A 50 3.13 -1.21 1.18
C SER A 50 4.62 -0.88 1.15
N TYR A 51 5.03 -0.02 0.22
CA TYR A 51 6.37 0.55 0.20
C TYR A 51 6.35 1.84 1.00
N LYS A 52 7.13 1.88 2.10
CA LYS A 52 7.15 3.00 3.04
C LYS A 52 8.56 3.55 3.19
N LEU A 53 8.68 4.87 3.07
CA LEU A 53 9.90 5.60 3.41
C LEU A 53 9.79 6.09 4.86
N TYR A 54 10.66 5.57 5.71
CA TYR A 54 10.90 6.02 7.07
C TYR A 54 12.03 7.03 7.06
N THR A 55 11.80 8.26 7.49
CA THR A 55 12.84 9.28 7.48
C THR A 55 12.78 10.21 8.70
N ARG A 56 13.95 10.61 9.16
CA ARG A 56 14.20 11.68 10.13
C ARG A 56 14.98 12.83 9.51
N LEU A 57 15.28 12.72 8.22
CA LEU A 57 16.07 13.69 7.47
C LEU A 57 15.19 14.50 6.51
N LYS A 58 15.61 15.71 6.24
CA LYS A 58 15.02 16.53 5.17
C LYS A 58 15.58 16.06 3.83
N SER A 59 14.72 15.65 2.93
CA SER A 59 15.11 15.18 1.60
C SER A 59 14.07 15.51 0.55
N GLU A 60 14.55 15.60 -0.68
CA GLU A 60 13.72 15.50 -1.88
C GLU A 60 13.92 14.11 -2.47
N SER A 61 12.85 13.35 -2.57
CA SER A 61 12.91 11.94 -2.97
C SER A 61 12.17 11.72 -4.27
N LYS A 62 12.74 10.89 -5.14
CA LYS A 62 12.18 10.51 -6.44
C LYS A 62 12.22 8.99 -6.60
N LEU A 63 11.10 8.40 -6.97
CA LEU A 63 11.03 6.98 -7.31
C LEU A 63 11.75 6.76 -8.66
N THR A 64 12.85 6.01 -8.64
CA THR A 64 13.65 5.68 -9.83
C THR A 64 13.39 4.27 -10.33
N GLN A 65 13.01 3.35 -9.42
CA GLN A 65 12.57 2.01 -9.76
C GLN A 65 11.23 1.74 -9.11
N ASN A 66 10.16 1.70 -9.92
CA ASN A 66 8.84 1.30 -9.49
C ASN A 66 8.74 -0.23 -9.58
N PRO A 67 8.45 -0.94 -8.46
CA PRO A 67 8.37 -2.39 -8.47
C PRO A 67 7.23 -2.87 -9.36
N SER A 68 7.46 -3.93 -10.12
CA SER A 68 6.42 -4.69 -10.80
C SER A 68 5.83 -5.72 -9.84
N PHE A 69 4.59 -6.11 -10.08
CA PHE A 69 3.93 -7.16 -9.32
C PHE A 69 3.64 -8.36 -10.25
N ASN A 70 4.70 -8.86 -10.89
CA ASN A 70 4.59 -10.01 -11.79
C ASN A 70 3.98 -11.21 -11.07
N GLY A 71 2.99 -11.87 -11.69
CA GLY A 71 2.28 -13.00 -11.10
C GLY A 71 1.09 -12.60 -10.21
N PHE A 72 0.78 -11.31 -10.11
CA PHE A 72 -0.40 -10.80 -9.38
C PHE A 72 -1.32 -9.99 -10.27
N SER A 73 -2.63 -10.06 -10.01
CA SER A 73 -3.56 -9.00 -10.36
C SER A 73 -3.46 -7.92 -9.30
N VAL A 74 -3.48 -6.64 -9.70
CA VAL A 74 -3.10 -5.50 -8.86
C VAL A 74 -4.23 -4.49 -8.80
N ILE A 75 -4.56 -4.05 -7.58
CA ILE A 75 -5.37 -2.86 -7.34
C ILE A 75 -4.50 -1.88 -6.56
N ASP A 76 -4.14 -0.76 -7.16
CA ASP A 76 -3.43 0.30 -6.45
C ASP A 76 -4.39 1.00 -5.49
N LEU A 77 -4.10 0.92 -4.18
CA LEU A 77 -4.90 1.55 -3.12
C LEU A 77 -4.44 2.98 -2.85
N GLN A 78 -3.14 3.22 -2.96
CA GLN A 78 -2.55 4.53 -2.74
C GLN A 78 -1.26 4.65 -3.54
N GLN A 79 -1.15 5.73 -4.30
CA GLN A 79 0.11 6.21 -4.86
C GLN A 79 0.63 7.34 -3.98
N SER A 80 1.93 7.64 -4.05
CA SER A 80 2.60 8.59 -3.16
C SER A 80 1.82 9.89 -2.96
N ASP A 81 1.31 10.09 -1.75
CA ASP A 81 0.73 11.33 -1.30
C ASP A 81 1.73 12.04 -0.38
N ILE A 82 2.29 13.12 -0.88
CA ILE A 82 3.33 13.91 -0.22
C ILE A 82 2.79 14.65 1.00
N MET A 83 1.50 14.91 1.03
CA MET A 83 0.86 15.71 2.08
C MET A 83 0.49 14.87 3.31
N ASN A 84 0.33 13.56 3.15
CA ASN A 84 -0.08 12.66 4.22
C ASN A 84 1.08 11.76 4.66
N TYR A 85 1.83 12.19 5.64
CA TYR A 85 2.79 11.34 6.34
C TYR A 85 2.28 10.97 7.73
N GLY A 86 2.52 9.74 8.11
CA GLY A 86 2.32 9.25 9.46
C GLY A 86 3.57 9.42 10.32
N ARG A 87 3.41 9.15 11.63
CA ARG A 87 4.54 9.00 12.54
C ARG A 87 4.51 7.61 13.13
N GLU A 88 5.61 6.90 12.99
CA GLU A 88 5.76 5.54 13.53
C GLU A 88 7.07 5.42 14.32
N LYS A 89 7.05 4.61 15.39
CA LYS A 89 8.25 4.26 16.16
C LYS A 89 8.89 3.00 15.57
N LEU A 90 10.16 3.11 15.22
CA LEU A 90 10.98 1.99 14.78
C LEU A 90 12.24 1.91 15.65
N ASN A 91 12.44 0.76 16.33
CA ASN A 91 13.55 0.55 17.27
C ASN A 91 13.66 1.65 18.34
N GLY A 92 12.52 2.11 18.87
CA GLY A 92 12.44 3.13 19.91
C GLY A 92 12.61 4.58 19.44
N ARG A 93 12.86 4.81 18.13
CA ARG A 93 13.00 6.14 17.54
C ARG A 93 11.77 6.48 16.69
N GLU A 94 11.30 7.71 16.74
CA GLU A 94 10.20 8.21 15.93
C GLU A 94 10.67 8.60 14.53
N TYR A 95 9.90 8.22 13.51
CA TYR A 95 10.13 8.54 12.11
C TYR A 95 8.88 9.17 11.49
N ASN A 96 9.08 10.09 10.56
CA ASN A 96 8.06 10.43 9.59
C ASN A 96 8.00 9.30 8.55
N VAL A 97 6.79 8.84 8.24
CA VAL A 97 6.57 7.69 7.36
C VAL A 97 5.72 8.11 6.18
N TYR A 98 6.27 7.95 5.00
CA TYR A 98 5.61 8.25 3.73
C TYR A 98 5.28 6.96 3.01
N THR A 99 4.00 6.78 2.65
CA THR A 99 3.60 5.67 1.78
C THR A 99 3.95 6.02 0.34
N ILE A 100 4.91 5.29 -0.24
CA ILE A 100 5.35 5.49 -1.62
C ILE A 100 4.40 4.81 -2.59
N ARG A 101 3.97 3.59 -2.25
CA ARG A 101 2.96 2.83 -2.97
C ARG A 101 2.30 1.83 -2.04
N LYS A 102 0.98 1.73 -2.09
CA LYS A 102 0.19 0.70 -1.40
C LYS A 102 -0.69 0.03 -2.44
N ALA A 103 -0.62 -1.29 -2.52
CA ALA A 103 -1.39 -2.06 -3.48
C ALA A 103 -1.98 -3.32 -2.84
N GLN A 104 -3.16 -3.70 -3.28
CA GLN A 104 -3.76 -4.99 -3.02
C GLN A 104 -3.43 -5.93 -4.18
N LEU A 105 -2.87 -7.08 -3.85
CA LEU A 105 -2.31 -8.03 -4.80
C LEU A 105 -3.06 -9.36 -4.68
N TYR A 106 -3.46 -9.92 -5.81
CA TYR A 106 -4.12 -11.22 -5.92
C TYR A 106 -3.23 -12.15 -6.72
N PRO A 107 -2.61 -13.18 -6.10
CA PRO A 107 -1.74 -14.09 -6.83
C PRO A 107 -2.53 -14.92 -7.85
N LEU A 108 -1.99 -15.02 -9.07
CA LEU A 108 -2.64 -15.67 -10.20
C LEU A 108 -2.34 -17.18 -10.27
N GLN A 109 -1.24 -17.62 -9.66
CA GLN A 109 -0.80 -19.02 -9.65
C GLN A 109 -0.10 -19.37 -8.34
N ASP A 110 -0.03 -20.65 -8.02
CA ASP A 110 0.70 -21.15 -6.86
C ASP A 110 2.23 -21.16 -7.10
N GLY A 111 2.97 -21.24 -6.01
CA GLY A 111 4.43 -21.21 -6.01
C GLY A 111 5.00 -20.12 -5.13
N THR A 112 6.28 -19.83 -5.30
CA THR A 112 6.95 -18.72 -4.62
C THR A 112 7.11 -17.57 -5.58
N ILE A 113 6.55 -16.43 -5.24
CA ILE A 113 6.62 -15.20 -6.03
C ILE A 113 7.36 -14.14 -5.21
N GLU A 114 8.35 -13.48 -5.80
CA GLU A 114 9.09 -12.41 -5.15
C GLU A 114 8.48 -11.06 -5.51
N LEU A 115 8.18 -10.26 -4.49
CA LEU A 115 7.86 -8.85 -4.64
C LEU A 115 9.14 -8.06 -4.75
N GLU A 116 9.30 -7.34 -5.86
CA GLU A 116 10.52 -6.63 -6.21
C GLU A 116 10.80 -5.44 -5.28
N SER A 117 12.06 -5.04 -5.26
CA SER A 117 12.51 -3.82 -4.57
C SER A 117 12.00 -2.57 -5.28
N ALA A 118 11.60 -1.57 -4.51
CA ALA A 118 11.52 -0.19 -4.98
C ALA A 118 12.85 0.51 -4.73
N THR A 119 13.20 1.50 -5.56
CA THR A 119 14.38 2.34 -5.34
C THR A 119 13.98 3.81 -5.39
N LEU A 120 14.41 4.55 -4.36
CA LEU A 120 14.29 5.99 -4.27
C LEU A 120 15.66 6.65 -4.38
N GLU A 121 15.78 7.63 -5.25
CA GLU A 121 16.88 8.60 -5.23
C GLU A 121 16.49 9.76 -4.32
N ASN A 122 17.35 10.07 -3.34
CA ASN A 122 17.07 11.05 -2.31
C ASN A 122 18.16 12.11 -2.33
N ASN A 123 17.78 13.35 -2.59
CA ASN A 123 18.64 14.52 -2.37
C ASN A 123 18.44 14.98 -0.92
N ILE A 124 19.40 14.66 -0.06
CA ILE A 124 19.33 14.88 1.39
C ILE A 124 20.11 16.14 1.73
N GLN A 125 19.50 17.02 2.53
CA GLN A 125 20.11 18.24 2.99
C GLN A 125 20.53 18.11 4.46
N PHE A 126 21.78 18.43 4.73
CA PHE A 126 22.33 18.52 6.08
C PHE A 126 22.76 19.95 6.40
N LEU A 127 22.62 20.34 7.66
CA LEU A 127 23.15 21.59 8.16
C LEU A 127 24.54 21.33 8.75
N LYS A 128 25.56 22.11 8.34
CA LYS A 128 26.91 22.02 8.91
C LYS A 128 26.87 22.35 10.39
N GLU A 129 27.47 21.50 11.21
CA GLU A 129 27.68 21.78 12.63
C GLU A 129 28.90 22.74 12.77
N ASP A 130 28.67 24.03 12.57
CA ASP A 130 29.69 25.07 12.61
C ASP A 130 29.27 26.17 13.59
N GLY A 131 29.61 25.97 14.84
CA GLY A 131 29.52 26.94 15.95
C GLY A 131 28.31 27.87 15.92
N GLN A 132 28.55 29.17 15.86
CA GLN A 132 27.51 30.20 15.89
C GLN A 132 26.66 30.23 14.60
N ALA A 133 27.21 29.76 13.48
CA ALA A 133 26.48 29.65 12.22
C ALA A 133 25.35 28.61 12.32
N LEU A 134 25.49 27.55 13.09
CA LEU A 134 24.48 26.56 13.34
C LEU A 134 23.22 27.17 14.01
N GLN A 135 23.39 27.94 15.06
CA GLN A 135 22.24 28.56 15.77
C GLN A 135 21.47 29.51 14.90
N ASN A 136 22.14 30.28 14.04
CA ASN A 136 21.53 31.25 13.16
C ASN A 136 20.74 30.59 11.99
N ASN A 137 21.05 29.34 11.63
CA ASN A 137 20.48 28.65 10.50
C ASN A 137 19.50 27.53 10.87
N ILE A 138 19.45 27.08 12.13
CA ILE A 138 18.55 26.01 12.58
C ILE A 138 17.08 26.36 12.32
N ASP A 139 16.64 27.53 12.76
CA ASP A 139 15.25 27.96 12.61
C ASP A 139 14.86 28.09 11.14
N GLY A 140 15.76 28.64 10.31
CA GLY A 140 15.56 28.72 8.88
C GLY A 140 15.46 27.35 8.23
N TYR A 141 16.32 26.41 8.62
CA TYR A 141 16.33 25.05 8.12
C TYR A 141 15.03 24.29 8.45
N ILE A 142 14.55 24.40 9.67
CA ILE A 142 13.33 23.73 10.14
C ILE A 142 12.08 24.35 9.53
N ASN A 143 11.99 25.67 9.53
CA ASN A 143 10.80 26.42 9.16
C ASN A 143 10.78 26.85 7.68
N GLY A 144 11.82 26.53 6.92
CA GLY A 144 11.91 26.88 5.48
C GLY A 144 12.17 28.36 5.21
N TYR A 145 12.71 29.12 6.19
CA TYR A 145 13.13 30.50 5.99
C TYR A 145 14.48 30.58 5.27
N SER A 146 14.90 31.79 4.95
CA SER A 146 16.18 32.02 4.29
C SER A 146 17.35 31.50 5.13
N ILE A 147 18.17 30.62 4.54
CA ILE A 147 19.35 30.00 5.15
C ILE A 147 20.55 30.43 4.32
N ASN A 148 21.71 30.61 4.96
CA ASN A 148 22.95 30.76 4.22
C ASN A 148 23.22 29.46 3.42
N PRO A 149 23.29 29.51 2.08
CA PRO A 149 23.56 28.34 1.24
C PRO A 149 24.85 27.60 1.63
N ASP A 150 25.87 28.31 2.09
CA ASP A 150 27.15 27.73 2.52
C ASP A 150 27.03 26.88 3.79
N ALA A 151 25.94 27.03 4.56
CA ALA A 151 25.66 26.23 5.75
C ALA A 151 25.03 24.86 5.42
N ILE A 152 24.64 24.61 4.16
CA ILE A 152 24.00 23.38 3.73
C ILE A 152 25.00 22.50 3.00
N ILE A 153 24.89 21.18 3.25
CA ILE A 153 25.51 20.13 2.45
C ILE A 153 24.38 19.30 1.87
N SER A 154 24.34 19.17 0.54
CA SER A 154 23.38 18.32 -0.16
C SER A 154 24.09 17.11 -0.72
N GLU A 155 23.52 15.92 -0.47
CA GLU A 155 24.04 14.65 -0.99
C GLU A 155 22.91 13.83 -1.61
N THR A 156 23.21 13.21 -2.75
CA THR A 156 22.27 12.35 -3.45
C THR A 156 22.58 10.88 -3.15
N ILE A 157 21.63 10.20 -2.54
CA ILE A 157 21.77 8.80 -2.11
C ILE A 157 20.58 7.99 -2.58
N SER A 158 20.86 6.81 -3.17
CA SER A 158 19.84 5.82 -3.54
C SER A 158 19.56 4.88 -2.39
N LEU A 159 18.27 4.71 -2.06
CA LEU A 159 17.77 3.74 -1.10
C LEU A 159 16.88 2.72 -1.81
N SER A 160 17.12 1.44 -1.55
CA SER A 160 16.30 0.35 -2.06
C SER A 160 15.65 -0.42 -0.91
N SER A 161 14.39 -0.82 -1.09
CA SER A 161 13.75 -1.77 -0.19
C SER A 161 14.33 -3.17 -0.40
N LYS A 162 14.19 -4.03 0.62
CA LYS A 162 14.47 -5.45 0.44
C LYS A 162 13.30 -6.12 -0.28
N PRO A 163 13.54 -7.08 -1.19
CA PRO A 163 12.47 -7.88 -1.77
C PRO A 163 11.84 -8.78 -0.71
N VAL A 164 10.60 -9.20 -0.96
CA VAL A 164 9.86 -10.11 -0.06
C VAL A 164 9.30 -11.27 -0.86
N SER A 165 9.58 -12.49 -0.42
CA SER A 165 9.03 -13.70 -1.03
C SER A 165 7.66 -14.02 -0.46
N ILE A 166 6.70 -14.27 -1.34
CA ILE A 166 5.32 -14.69 -1.01
C ILE A 166 5.16 -16.16 -1.42
N THR A 167 4.80 -17.01 -0.46
CA THR A 167 4.45 -18.41 -0.72
C THR A 167 2.96 -18.51 -1.02
N VAL A 168 2.63 -18.80 -2.26
CA VAL A 168 1.26 -19.00 -2.72
C VAL A 168 0.93 -20.49 -2.77
N LYS A 169 -0.10 -20.89 -2.05
CA LYS A 169 -0.59 -22.28 -1.99
C LYS A 169 -1.67 -22.50 -3.04
N PRO A 170 -1.75 -23.70 -3.66
CA PRO A 170 -2.87 -24.06 -4.50
C PRO A 170 -4.16 -24.11 -3.68
N LEU A 171 -5.29 -23.83 -4.32
CA LEU A 171 -6.60 -23.99 -3.68
C LEU A 171 -6.85 -25.48 -3.35
N PRO A 172 -7.47 -25.79 -2.21
CA PRO A 172 -7.83 -27.17 -1.87
C PRO A 172 -8.78 -27.78 -2.91
N GLU A 173 -8.44 -28.98 -3.40
CA GLU A 173 -9.33 -29.71 -4.34
C GLU A 173 -10.41 -30.49 -3.59
N ILE A 174 -10.12 -30.93 -2.34
CA ILE A 174 -11.08 -31.67 -1.53
C ILE A 174 -12.19 -30.75 -1.04
N GLY A 175 -13.43 -31.06 -1.40
CA GLY A 175 -14.59 -30.25 -1.03
C GLY A 175 -14.85 -29.05 -1.95
N LYS A 176 -14.10 -28.88 -3.01
CA LYS A 176 -14.31 -27.84 -4.02
C LYS A 176 -15.58 -28.16 -4.81
N PRO A 177 -16.63 -27.31 -4.76
CA PRO A 177 -17.85 -27.54 -5.50
C PRO A 177 -17.63 -27.41 -7.00
N ALA A 178 -18.36 -28.19 -7.80
CA ALA A 178 -18.29 -28.08 -9.28
C ALA A 178 -18.70 -26.69 -9.80
N SER A 179 -19.48 -25.95 -9.03
CA SER A 179 -19.91 -24.57 -9.31
C SER A 179 -18.91 -23.50 -8.92
N PHE A 180 -17.73 -23.88 -8.38
CA PHE A 180 -16.71 -22.91 -8.00
C PHE A 180 -16.18 -22.15 -9.23
N LYS A 181 -16.27 -20.81 -9.19
CA LYS A 181 -15.88 -19.91 -10.29
C LYS A 181 -14.68 -19.02 -9.97
N GLY A 182 -13.92 -19.32 -8.90
CA GLY A 182 -12.65 -18.65 -8.60
C GLY A 182 -12.71 -17.58 -7.49
N ALA A 183 -13.85 -17.27 -6.91
CA ALA A 183 -13.94 -16.31 -5.80
C ALA A 183 -13.28 -16.86 -4.52
N VAL A 184 -12.29 -16.14 -3.99
CA VAL A 184 -11.55 -16.50 -2.77
C VAL A 184 -11.70 -15.39 -1.76
N GLY A 185 -12.21 -15.73 -0.57
CA GLY A 185 -12.47 -14.74 0.49
C GLY A 185 -13.46 -15.26 1.53
N LYS A 186 -13.94 -14.34 2.35
CA LYS A 186 -15.03 -14.57 3.32
C LYS A 186 -16.25 -13.81 2.82
N PHE A 187 -17.23 -14.52 2.31
CA PHE A 187 -18.43 -13.94 1.75
C PHE A 187 -19.67 -14.44 2.47
N SER A 188 -20.68 -13.59 2.51
CA SER A 188 -22.06 -13.93 2.87
C SER A 188 -22.98 -13.58 1.73
N ILE A 189 -24.04 -14.37 1.56
CA ILE A 189 -25.06 -14.11 0.57
C ILE A 189 -26.42 -14.07 1.25
N THR A 190 -27.22 -13.06 0.93
CA THR A 190 -28.62 -12.95 1.34
C THR A 190 -29.49 -12.86 0.11
N ALA A 191 -30.71 -13.42 0.22
CA ALA A 191 -31.70 -13.37 -0.85
C ALA A 191 -33.02 -12.85 -0.27
N SER A 192 -33.65 -11.92 -0.93
CA SER A 192 -34.96 -11.39 -0.56
C SER A 192 -35.85 -11.20 -1.78
N LEU A 193 -37.14 -11.40 -1.59
CA LEU A 193 -38.18 -11.10 -2.56
C LEU A 193 -38.89 -9.81 -2.15
N ASP A 194 -39.28 -9.01 -3.12
CA ASP A 194 -40.08 -7.80 -2.85
C ASP A 194 -41.48 -8.11 -2.31
N LYS A 195 -42.03 -9.28 -2.60
CA LYS A 195 -43.28 -9.82 -2.06
C LYS A 195 -43.29 -11.36 -2.08
N ASN A 196 -44.10 -11.97 -1.23
CA ASN A 196 -44.11 -13.43 -1.06
C ASN A 196 -45.23 -14.14 -1.86
N ASN A 197 -46.21 -13.38 -2.37
CA ASN A 197 -47.33 -13.90 -3.15
C ASN A 197 -47.43 -13.15 -4.46
N PHE A 198 -47.59 -13.90 -5.54
CA PHE A 198 -47.70 -13.39 -6.92
C PHE A 198 -48.88 -14.01 -7.58
N THR A 199 -49.57 -13.24 -8.43
CA THR A 199 -50.50 -13.77 -9.45
C THR A 199 -49.75 -14.01 -10.76
N THR A 200 -50.35 -14.74 -11.70
CA THR A 200 -49.73 -15.12 -12.96
C THR A 200 -49.31 -13.91 -13.83
N ASP A 201 -49.94 -12.76 -13.62
CA ASP A 201 -49.70 -11.55 -14.43
C ASP A 201 -48.79 -10.53 -13.71
N GLU A 202 -48.25 -10.89 -12.54
CA GLU A 202 -47.38 -9.99 -11.77
C GLU A 202 -45.91 -10.32 -11.94
N THR A 203 -45.09 -9.28 -11.92
CA THR A 203 -43.63 -9.40 -11.85
C THR A 203 -43.18 -9.34 -10.41
N GLY A 204 -42.16 -10.17 -10.06
CA GLY A 204 -41.47 -10.15 -8.78
C GLY A 204 -40.01 -9.76 -8.95
N LYS A 205 -39.41 -9.23 -7.90
CA LYS A 205 -38.00 -8.90 -7.86
C LYS A 205 -37.30 -9.75 -6.82
N LEU A 206 -36.32 -10.53 -7.27
CA LEU A 206 -35.36 -11.21 -6.41
C LEU A 206 -34.12 -10.31 -6.24
N LEU A 207 -33.81 -9.90 -5.03
CA LEU A 207 -32.58 -9.21 -4.66
C LEU A 207 -31.62 -10.21 -4.04
N LEU A 208 -30.44 -10.35 -4.64
CA LEU A 208 -29.31 -11.07 -4.08
C LEU A 208 -28.28 -10.03 -3.66
N GLU A 209 -27.88 -10.08 -2.40
CA GLU A 209 -26.81 -9.24 -1.87
C GLU A 209 -25.66 -10.15 -1.44
N ILE A 210 -24.45 -9.90 -2.01
CA ILE A 210 -23.21 -10.58 -1.64
C ILE A 210 -22.34 -9.56 -0.95
N SER A 211 -21.97 -9.83 0.29
CA SER A 211 -21.10 -8.96 1.08
C SER A 211 -19.92 -9.75 1.63
N GLY A 212 -18.79 -9.08 1.86
CA GLY A 212 -17.63 -9.75 2.43
C GLY A 212 -16.30 -9.13 2.01
N ALA A 213 -15.22 -9.84 2.30
CA ALA A 213 -13.85 -9.45 1.98
C ALA A 213 -13.14 -10.56 1.21
N GLY A 214 -12.48 -10.19 0.13
CA GLY A 214 -11.77 -11.13 -0.72
C GLY A 214 -11.60 -10.62 -2.15
N ASN A 215 -11.43 -11.56 -3.11
CA ASN A 215 -11.35 -11.20 -4.51
C ASN A 215 -12.75 -10.95 -5.10
N LEU A 216 -13.25 -9.74 -4.90
CA LEU A 216 -14.56 -9.32 -5.40
C LEU A 216 -14.65 -9.29 -6.92
N GLN A 217 -13.50 -9.09 -7.61
CA GLN A 217 -13.46 -9.07 -9.08
C GLN A 217 -13.78 -10.42 -9.73
N LEU A 218 -13.62 -11.52 -8.99
CA LEU A 218 -13.96 -12.88 -9.44
C LEU A 218 -15.35 -13.33 -8.98
N LEU A 219 -16.10 -12.48 -8.30
CA LEU A 219 -17.49 -12.78 -7.98
C LEU A 219 -18.32 -12.76 -9.25
N THR A 220 -19.04 -13.84 -9.46
CA THR A 220 -20.01 -13.94 -10.53
C THR A 220 -21.40 -14.20 -9.95
N GLN A 221 -22.43 -13.82 -10.70
CA GLN A 221 -23.80 -14.11 -10.30
C GLN A 221 -23.95 -15.63 -10.09
N PRO A 222 -24.56 -16.06 -8.96
CA PRO A 222 -24.88 -17.46 -8.72
C PRO A 222 -25.83 -18.01 -9.77
N ASP A 223 -25.65 -19.27 -10.12
CA ASP A 223 -26.57 -19.96 -11.00
C ASP A 223 -27.88 -20.24 -10.27
N ILE A 224 -28.97 -19.59 -10.68
CA ILE A 224 -30.30 -19.73 -10.09
C ILE A 224 -31.12 -20.69 -10.95
N LYS A 225 -31.68 -21.72 -10.31
CA LYS A 225 -32.66 -22.62 -10.95
C LYS A 225 -34.03 -22.02 -10.79
N TRP A 226 -34.57 -21.48 -11.89
CA TRP A 226 -35.89 -20.92 -11.92
C TRP A 226 -36.95 -21.98 -12.23
N PRO A 227 -38.18 -21.88 -11.69
CA PRO A 227 -39.29 -22.70 -12.12
C PRO A 227 -39.60 -22.51 -13.61
N GLN A 228 -39.96 -23.59 -14.28
CA GLN A 228 -40.20 -23.56 -15.73
C GLN A 228 -41.34 -22.63 -16.18
N GLN A 229 -42.22 -22.28 -15.25
CA GLN A 229 -43.39 -21.42 -15.50
C GLN A 229 -43.07 -19.93 -15.35
N MET A 230 -41.82 -19.56 -14.98
CA MET A 230 -41.41 -18.20 -14.81
C MET A 230 -40.60 -17.71 -15.99
N GLU A 231 -40.96 -16.55 -16.50
CA GLU A 231 -40.11 -15.77 -17.40
C GLU A 231 -39.11 -14.98 -16.60
N VAL A 232 -37.84 -15.04 -16.98
CA VAL A 232 -36.74 -14.40 -16.25
C VAL A 232 -36.17 -13.27 -17.09
N PHE A 233 -36.13 -12.08 -16.53
CA PHE A 233 -35.54 -10.90 -17.14
C PHE A 233 -34.07 -10.75 -16.74
N ASP A 234 -33.31 -9.96 -17.53
CA ASP A 234 -31.93 -9.68 -17.28
C ASP A 234 -31.71 -9.03 -15.89
N SER A 235 -30.71 -9.53 -15.18
CA SER A 235 -30.32 -8.98 -13.86
C SER A 235 -29.57 -7.65 -14.02
N LYS A 236 -29.78 -6.75 -13.06
CA LYS A 236 -28.96 -5.55 -12.88
C LYS A 236 -27.97 -5.80 -11.74
N VAL A 237 -26.70 -5.51 -11.96
CA VAL A 237 -25.65 -5.60 -10.95
C VAL A 237 -25.31 -4.18 -10.48
N ASN A 238 -25.31 -3.97 -9.18
CA ASN A 238 -24.79 -2.78 -8.54
C ASN A 238 -23.61 -3.21 -7.68
N GLU A 239 -22.49 -2.52 -7.80
CA GLU A 239 -21.29 -2.79 -7.03
C GLU A 239 -20.98 -1.58 -6.12
N ASP A 240 -20.78 -1.86 -4.84
CA ASP A 240 -20.29 -0.91 -3.86
C ASP A 240 -18.99 -1.48 -3.28
N LEU A 241 -17.87 -1.07 -3.89
CA LEU A 241 -16.53 -1.56 -3.54
C LEU A 241 -15.83 -0.54 -2.64
N ASN A 242 -15.76 -0.85 -1.36
CA ASN A 242 -14.91 -0.11 -0.44
C ASN A 242 -13.45 -0.55 -0.64
N GLN A 243 -12.61 0.34 -1.19
CA GLN A 243 -11.17 0.10 -1.40
C GLN A 243 -10.33 0.39 -0.14
N THR A 244 -10.96 0.47 1.02
CA THR A 244 -10.26 0.71 2.28
C THR A 244 -9.94 -0.62 2.97
N ASP A 245 -8.63 -0.90 3.06
CA ASP A 245 -7.92 -1.91 3.90
C ASP A 245 -8.28 -3.38 3.73
#